data_60bed7b598fc488191207f08b7181ca1
#
_entry.id   60bed7b598fc488191207f08b7181ca1
#
_cell.length_a   1.000
_cell.length_b   1.000
_cell.length_c   1.000
_cell.angle_alpha   90.00
_cell.angle_beta   90.00
_cell.angle_gamma   90.00
#
_symmetry.space_group_name_H-M   'P 1'
#
loop_
_entity.id
_entity.type
_entity.pdbx_description
1 polymer ?
#
loop_
_entity_poly.entity_id
_entity_poly.type
_entity_poly.pdbx_seq_one_letter_code
_entity_poly.pdbx_strand_id
1 'polypeptide(L)'
;MYNILICDDEPDIVSALKIYLASDGYGIYEAYNGREAIEMMQKTEIHLVLMDIMMPEMDGIQTMVKIRENSNVPVIFLTAKSEDNDKV
;
A
#
# COMPACT_ATOMS: atom_id res chain seq x y z
N MET A 1 13.65 -12.75 2.57
CA MET A 1 12.64 -12.48 1.54
C MET A 1 12.27 -11.02 1.57
N TYR A 2 12.10 -10.41 0.43
CA TYR A 2 11.74 -9.01 0.34
C TYR A 2 10.23 -8.88 0.43
N ASN A 3 9.73 -8.23 1.45
CA ASN A 3 8.30 -8.17 1.72
C ASN A 3 7.70 -6.84 1.28
N ILE A 4 6.63 -6.91 0.50
CA ILE A 4 5.95 -5.74 -0.02
C ILE A 4 4.54 -5.70 0.53
N LEU A 5 4.15 -4.56 1.09
CA LEU A 5 2.78 -4.35 1.55
C LEU A 5 2.05 -3.53 0.51
N ILE A 6 0.91 -4.03 0.06
CA ILE A 6 0.04 -3.31 -0.87
C ILE A 6 -1.16 -2.82 -0.10
N CYS A 7 -1.38 -1.52 -0.08
CA CYS A 7 -2.50 -0.93 0.63
C CYS A 7 -3.37 -0.13 -0.33
N ASP A 8 -4.56 -0.63 -0.58
CA ASP A 8 -5.51 0.00 -1.49
C ASP A 8 -6.89 -0.50 -1.11
N ASP A 9 -7.89 0.37 -1.14
CA ASP A 9 -9.24 -0.04 -0.75
C ASP A 9 -9.98 -0.75 -1.86
N GLU A 10 -9.38 -0.91 -3.03
CA GLU A 10 -10.00 -1.63 -4.14
C GLU A 10 -9.37 -3.02 -4.27
N PRO A 11 -10.11 -4.07 -3.94
CA PRO A 11 -9.54 -5.43 -3.96
C PRO A 11 -9.01 -5.85 -5.32
N ASP A 12 -9.61 -5.36 -6.40
CA ASP A 12 -9.15 -5.75 -7.74
C ASP A 12 -7.75 -5.24 -8.01
N ILE A 13 -7.43 -4.04 -7.53
CA ILE A 13 -6.10 -3.49 -7.72
C ILE A 13 -5.11 -4.27 -6.88
N VAL A 14 -5.46 -4.57 -5.66
CA VAL A 14 -4.60 -5.35 -4.78
C VAL A 14 -4.31 -6.71 -5.41
N SER A 15 -5.35 -7.37 -5.92
CA SER A 15 -5.17 -8.68 -6.53
C SER A 15 -4.28 -8.63 -7.75
N ALA A 16 -4.46 -7.62 -8.61
CA ALA A 16 -3.65 -7.50 -9.81
C ALA A 16 -2.19 -7.28 -9.46
N LEU A 17 -1.91 -6.39 -8.52
CA LEU A 17 -0.54 -6.12 -8.12
C LEU A 17 0.08 -7.34 -7.45
N LYS A 18 -0.69 -8.06 -6.65
CA LYS A 18 -0.20 -9.25 -5.99
C LYS A 18 0.25 -10.29 -7.00
N ILE A 19 -0.58 -10.55 -8.01
CA ILE A 19 -0.24 -11.53 -9.03
C ILE A 19 1.04 -11.11 -9.76
N TYR A 20 1.11 -9.85 -10.13
CA TYR A 20 2.22 -9.36 -10.90
C TYR A 20 3.53 -9.46 -10.10
N LEU A 21 3.50 -9.05 -8.84
CA LEU A 21 4.71 -9.00 -8.03
C LEU A 21 5.10 -10.36 -7.47
N ALA A 22 4.12 -11.22 -7.23
CA ALA A 22 4.42 -12.53 -6.68
C ALA A 22 5.26 -13.37 -7.63
N SER A 23 5.14 -13.12 -8.93
CA SER A 23 5.91 -13.88 -9.90
C SER A 23 7.40 -13.60 -9.78
N ASP A 24 7.79 -12.51 -9.11
CA ASP A 24 9.19 -12.19 -8.91
C ASP A 24 9.72 -12.69 -7.58
N GLY A 25 8.94 -13.46 -6.86
CA GLY A 25 9.41 -14.08 -5.62
C GLY A 25 9.31 -13.22 -4.37
N TYR A 26 8.64 -12.09 -4.44
CA TYR A 26 8.47 -11.23 -3.27
C TYR A 26 7.40 -11.80 -2.34
N GLY A 27 7.54 -11.53 -1.04
CA GLY A 27 6.46 -11.78 -0.09
C GLY A 27 5.46 -10.65 -0.19
N ILE A 28 4.19 -10.96 -0.41
CA ILE A 28 3.17 -9.94 -0.65
C ILE A 28 2.17 -9.96 0.49
N TYR A 29 1.94 -8.77 1.05
CA TYR A 29 0.98 -8.59 2.14
C TYR A 29 -0.03 -7.56 1.72
N GLU A 30 -1.26 -7.67 2.21
CA GLU A 30 -2.38 -6.88 1.73
C GLU A 30 -3.01 -6.12 2.87
N ALA A 31 -3.37 -4.86 2.62
CA ALA A 31 -4.17 -4.06 3.53
C ALA A 31 -5.18 -3.29 2.70
N TYR A 32 -6.39 -3.16 3.20
CA TYR A 32 -7.45 -2.51 2.44
C TYR A 32 -7.84 -1.16 3.01
N ASN A 33 -7.13 -0.72 4.03
CA ASN A 33 -7.30 0.61 4.59
C ASN A 33 -6.06 0.96 5.41
N GLY A 34 -5.99 2.21 5.86
CA GLY A 34 -4.80 2.68 6.57
C GLY A 34 -4.55 1.95 7.87
N ARG A 35 -5.61 1.65 8.61
CA ARG A 35 -5.44 0.98 9.88
C ARG A 35 -4.86 -0.42 9.70
N GLU A 36 -5.33 -1.13 8.69
CA GLU A 36 -4.78 -2.45 8.41
C GLU A 36 -3.31 -2.38 8.02
N ALA A 37 -2.94 -1.34 7.26
CA ALA A 37 -1.55 -1.16 6.88
C ALA A 37 -0.66 -0.96 8.10
N ILE A 38 -1.12 -0.12 9.03
CA ILE A 38 -0.35 0.14 10.23
C ILE A 38 -0.20 -1.14 11.06
N GLU A 39 -1.27 -1.91 11.17
CA GLU A 39 -1.21 -3.17 11.89
C GLU A 39 -0.25 -4.15 11.24
N MET A 40 -0.25 -4.21 9.93
CA MET A 40 0.63 -5.11 9.22
C MET A 40 2.10 -4.73 9.44
N MET A 41 2.38 -3.43 9.49
CA MET A 41 3.73 -2.96 9.75
C MET A 41 4.23 -3.42 11.12
N GLN A 42 3.32 -3.58 12.07
CA GLN A 42 3.71 -4.02 13.41
C GLN A 42 3.92 -5.52 13.50
N LYS A 43 3.27 -6.28 12.62
CA LYS A 43 3.33 -7.73 12.69
C LYS A 43 4.42 -8.32 11.82
N THR A 44 4.82 -7.65 10.77
CA THR A 44 5.68 -8.22 9.75
C THR A 44 6.71 -7.21 9.33
N GLU A 45 7.92 -7.67 9.06
CA GLU A 45 8.95 -6.78 8.56
C GLU A 45 8.65 -6.49 7.10
N ILE A 46 8.25 -5.26 6.81
CA ILE A 46 7.90 -4.82 5.47
C ILE A 46 9.05 -3.98 4.92
N HIS A 47 9.41 -4.24 3.68
CA HIS A 47 10.55 -3.58 3.04
C HIS A 47 10.14 -2.51 2.04
N LEU A 48 8.89 -2.53 1.59
CA LEU A 48 8.38 -1.55 0.65
C LEU A 48 6.86 -1.50 0.80
N VAL A 49 6.29 -0.29 0.76
CA VAL A 49 4.84 -0.13 0.82
C VAL A 49 4.37 0.52 -0.47
N LEU A 50 3.38 -0.09 -1.10
CA LEU A 50 2.67 0.51 -2.23
C LEU A 50 1.34 1.00 -1.68
N MET A 51 1.12 2.32 -1.68
CA MET A 51 0.05 2.94 -0.94
C MET A 51 -0.85 3.76 -1.84
N ASP A 52 -2.13 3.46 -1.83
CA ASP A 52 -3.12 4.29 -2.51
C ASP A 52 -3.31 5.57 -1.70
N ILE A 53 -3.39 6.70 -2.36
CA ILE A 53 -3.62 7.96 -1.67
C ILE A 53 -5.08 8.12 -1.29
N MET A 54 -5.98 7.77 -2.21
CA MET A 54 -7.40 8.05 -2.04
C MET A 54 -8.11 6.89 -1.35
N MET A 55 -8.14 6.92 -0.04
CA MET A 55 -8.85 5.89 0.72
C MET A 55 -9.78 6.57 1.73
N PRO A 56 -10.90 5.93 2.09
CA PRO A 56 -11.82 6.51 3.06
C PRO A 56 -11.21 6.54 4.45
N GLU A 57 -11.66 7.45 5.27
CA GLU A 57 -11.28 7.60 6.67
C GLU A 57 -9.86 8.07 6.86
N MET A 58 -8.88 7.26 6.55
CA MET A 58 -7.48 7.64 6.67
C MET A 58 -6.85 7.45 5.31
N ASP A 59 -6.50 8.55 4.64
CA ASP A 59 -5.94 8.44 3.31
C ASP A 59 -4.48 7.98 3.35
N GLY A 60 -3.89 7.81 2.18
CA GLY A 60 -2.54 7.28 2.10
C GLY A 60 -1.49 8.19 2.71
N ILE A 61 -1.68 9.51 2.60
CA ILE A 61 -0.73 10.44 3.19
C ILE A 61 -0.78 10.36 4.71
N GLN A 62 -1.99 10.33 5.27
CA GLN A 62 -2.15 10.22 6.71
C GLN A 62 -1.59 8.90 7.22
N THR A 63 -1.81 7.82 6.47
CA THR A 63 -1.29 6.52 6.84
C THR A 63 0.23 6.53 6.84
N MET A 64 0.83 7.14 5.81
CA MET A 64 2.28 7.22 5.70
C MET A 64 2.86 8.00 6.89
N VAL A 65 2.21 9.08 7.30
CA VAL A 65 2.69 9.85 8.44
C VAL A 65 2.73 8.98 9.70
N LYS A 66 1.68 8.17 9.89
CA LYS A 66 1.66 7.27 11.04
C LYS A 66 2.76 6.22 10.96
N ILE A 67 2.97 5.66 9.78
CA ILE A 67 4.02 4.66 9.60
C ILE A 67 5.39 5.27 9.89
N ARG A 68 5.59 6.53 9.48
CA ARG A 68 6.87 7.19 9.69
C ARG A 68 7.21 7.42 11.15
N GLU A 69 6.25 7.35 12.04
CA GLU A 69 6.54 7.48 13.46
C GLU A 69 7.45 6.38 13.96
N ASN A 70 7.42 5.21 13.31
CA ASN A 70 8.18 4.07 13.77
C ASN A 70 9.00 3.39 12.69
N SER A 71 8.98 3.87 11.45
CA SER A 71 9.65 3.17 10.37
C SER A 71 10.04 4.12 9.26
N ASN A 72 11.19 3.83 8.63
CA ASN A 72 11.64 4.58 7.47
C ASN A 72 11.41 3.79 6.19
N VAL A 73 10.48 2.85 6.20
CA VAL A 73 10.23 2.00 5.04
C VAL A 73 9.90 2.86 3.82
N PRO A 74 10.43 2.54 2.64
CA PRO A 74 10.07 3.29 1.43
C PRO A 74 8.58 3.12 1.13
N VAL A 75 7.94 4.22 0.75
CA VAL A 75 6.53 4.22 0.38
C VAL A 75 6.40 4.81 -1.01
N ILE A 76 5.76 4.06 -1.91
CA ILE A 76 5.46 4.52 -3.25
C ILE A 76 3.94 4.69 -3.33
N PHE A 77 3.51 5.89 -3.71
CA PHE A 77 2.08 6.15 -3.79
C PHE A 77 1.53 5.73 -5.15
N LEU A 78 0.35 5.14 -5.12
CA LEU A 78 -0.35 4.74 -6.33
C LEU A 78 -1.33 5.85 -6.68
N THR A 79 -1.19 6.40 -7.89
CA THR A 79 -2.02 7.52 -8.25
C THR A 79 -2.90 7.26 -9.46
N ALA A 80 -3.06 6.00 -9.81
CA ALA A 80 -3.78 5.67 -11.03
C ALA A 80 -5.19 6.18 -11.05
N LYS A 81 -5.82 6.28 -9.90
CA LYS A 81 -7.19 6.71 -9.90
C LYS A 81 -7.35 8.17 -10.25
N SER A 82 -6.33 8.94 -9.99
CA SER A 82 -6.51 10.36 -10.10
C SER A 82 -6.53 10.83 -11.52
N GLU A 83 -6.01 10.06 -12.41
CA GLU A 83 -5.97 10.53 -13.68
C GLU A 83 -7.15 10.41 -14.39
N ASP A 84 -8.00 9.69 -13.89
CA ASP A 84 -9.17 9.63 -14.54
C ASP A 84 -9.73 10.92 -14.87
N ASN A 85 -9.41 11.67 -14.24
CA ASN A 85 -9.91 12.85 -14.50
C ASN A 85 -9.30 13.61 -15.41
N ASP A 86 -8.80 13.34 -15.53
CA ASP A 86 -8.42 14.12 -16.29
C ASP A 86 -8.84 14.25 -17.44
N LYS A 87 -9.21 14.04 -17.39
CA LYS A 87 -9.65 14.25 -18.11
C LYS A 87 -9.88 14.97 -18.67
N VAL A 88 -9.48 14.99 -18.55
CA VAL A 88 -9.67 15.70 -18.96
C VAL A 88 -9.85 16.22 -19.51
#